data_be60e48679252157c08c297af2ad4129
#
_entry.id   be60e48679252157c08c297af2ad4129
#
_cell.length_a   1.000
_cell.length_b   1.000
_cell.length_c   1.000
_cell.angle_alpha   90.00
_cell.angle_beta   90.00
_cell.angle_gamma   90.00
#
_symmetry.space_group_name_H-M   'P 1'
#
loop_
_entity.id
_entity.type
_entity.pdbx_description
1 polymer ?
#
loop_
_entity_poly.entity_id
_entity_poly.type
_entity_poly.pdbx_seq_one_letter_code
_entity_poly.pdbx_strand_id
1 'polypeptide(L)'
;SKYNVNLQIVKGDELDIFSKIKKKDNLSIYWNKVYEPDVIAKGKKIRDVFIKNEINFKYFKGNILNEFQEVTKNDGTPFKVFTPFWRTAEQKYLSLPPAKNYIVKKKTKAKTFFKNFIEPKNILPKKDWYKKFDKYWKISENDSKKILNQLIESKIKDYGTTRDIPSVEGTSKLSPYIK
;
A
#
# COMPACT_ATOMS: atom_id res chain seq x y z
N SER A 1 13.63 -13.58 -1.73
CA SER A 1 12.52 -12.73 -1.25
C SER A 1 12.40 -12.84 0.27
N LYS A 2 12.22 -11.73 0.97
CA LYS A 2 12.05 -11.65 2.44
C LYS A 2 10.87 -12.53 2.92
N TYR A 3 9.87 -12.69 2.08
CA TYR A 3 8.64 -13.41 2.40
C TYR A 3 8.54 -14.81 1.81
N ASN A 4 9.58 -15.26 1.10
CA ASN A 4 9.62 -16.59 0.46
C ASN A 4 8.42 -16.88 -0.47
N VAL A 5 7.90 -15.84 -1.11
CA VAL A 5 6.81 -15.93 -2.10
C VAL A 5 7.36 -15.78 -3.51
N ASN A 6 6.68 -16.40 -4.47
CA ASN A 6 7.00 -16.23 -5.89
C ASN A 6 6.19 -15.06 -6.44
N LEU A 7 6.88 -14.00 -6.88
CA LEU A 7 6.26 -12.86 -7.52
C LEU A 7 6.15 -13.13 -9.02
N GLN A 8 4.93 -13.13 -9.53
CA GLN A 8 4.65 -13.21 -10.96
C GLN A 8 4.10 -11.86 -11.43
N ILE A 9 4.71 -11.27 -12.44
CA ILE A 9 4.29 -9.99 -13.02
C ILE A 9 3.71 -10.29 -14.40
N VAL A 10 2.44 -9.94 -14.60
CA VAL A 10 1.73 -10.19 -15.84
C VAL A 10 1.31 -8.85 -16.44
N LYS A 11 1.51 -8.67 -17.75
CA LYS A 11 1.06 -7.49 -18.50
C LYS A 11 -0.24 -7.80 -19.22
N GLY A 12 -1.20 -6.89 -19.14
CA GLY A 12 -2.48 -6.99 -19.84
C GLY A 12 -3.59 -6.27 -19.09
N ASP A 13 -4.81 -6.33 -19.62
CA ASP A 13 -5.98 -5.88 -18.89
C ASP A 13 -6.28 -6.81 -17.72
N GLU A 14 -6.54 -6.25 -16.55
CA GLU A 14 -6.73 -7.02 -15.32
C GLU A 14 -7.96 -7.91 -15.41
N LEU A 15 -9.04 -7.45 -16.04
CA LEU A 15 -10.26 -8.24 -16.18
C LEU A 15 -10.01 -9.47 -17.05
N ASP A 16 -9.26 -9.33 -18.15
CA ASP A 16 -8.89 -10.45 -19.02
C ASP A 16 -7.98 -11.45 -18.32
N ILE A 17 -7.06 -10.95 -17.49
CA ILE A 17 -6.14 -11.79 -16.72
C ILE A 17 -6.91 -12.58 -15.66
N PHE A 18 -7.77 -11.92 -14.89
CA PHE A 18 -8.51 -12.56 -13.81
C PHE A 18 -9.63 -13.46 -14.31
N SER A 19 -10.22 -13.20 -15.48
CA SER A 19 -11.24 -14.07 -16.09
C SER A 19 -10.70 -15.47 -16.43
N LYS A 20 -9.40 -15.61 -16.65
CA LYS A 20 -8.72 -16.87 -16.94
C LYS A 20 -8.47 -17.74 -15.70
N ILE A 21 -8.62 -17.17 -14.51
CA ILE A 21 -8.49 -17.90 -13.27
C ILE A 21 -9.73 -18.74 -13.04
N LYS A 22 -9.53 -20.06 -12.94
CA LYS A 22 -10.61 -21.03 -12.66
C LYS A 22 -10.54 -21.46 -11.20
N LYS A 23 -11.67 -21.88 -10.66
CA LYS A 23 -11.76 -22.51 -9.33
C LYS A 23 -10.72 -23.64 -9.24
N LYS A 24 -9.95 -23.63 -8.18
CA LYS A 24 -9.05 -24.72 -7.78
C LYS A 24 -9.19 -24.91 -6.28
N ASP A 25 -9.05 -26.13 -5.83
CA ASP A 25 -9.04 -26.44 -4.41
C ASP A 25 -7.98 -25.61 -3.70
N ASN A 26 -8.36 -25.00 -2.60
CA ASN A 26 -7.51 -24.13 -1.79
C ASN A 26 -7.03 -22.83 -2.47
N LEU A 27 -7.67 -22.37 -3.54
CA LEU A 27 -7.40 -21.04 -4.11
C LEU A 27 -8.21 -19.98 -3.38
N SER A 28 -7.53 -19.00 -2.83
CA SER A 28 -8.13 -17.77 -2.31
C SER A 28 -7.35 -16.57 -2.81
N ILE A 29 -8.07 -15.53 -3.24
CA ILE A 29 -7.49 -14.31 -3.77
C ILE A 29 -7.68 -13.19 -2.74
N TYR A 30 -6.60 -12.46 -2.46
CA TYR A 30 -6.59 -11.36 -1.52
C TYR A 30 -6.02 -10.12 -2.19
N TRP A 31 -6.67 -8.96 -1.99
CA TRP A 31 -6.15 -7.68 -2.45
C TRP A 31 -6.56 -6.53 -1.54
N ASN A 32 -5.95 -5.38 -1.73
CA ASN A 32 -6.34 -4.15 -1.05
C ASN A 32 -7.26 -3.33 -1.94
N LYS A 33 -8.22 -2.64 -1.33
CA LYS A 33 -9.08 -1.69 -2.04
C LYS A 33 -8.24 -0.57 -2.65
N VAL A 34 -8.69 -0.11 -3.79
CA VAL A 34 -8.23 1.09 -4.47
C VAL A 34 -9.41 2.03 -4.57
N TYR A 35 -9.18 3.33 -4.50
CA TYR A 35 -10.25 4.31 -4.28
C TYR A 35 -10.49 5.23 -5.48
N GLU A 36 -9.73 5.11 -6.56
CA GLU A 36 -9.96 5.80 -7.82
C GLU A 36 -11.23 5.26 -8.49
N PRO A 37 -12.14 6.14 -8.99
CA PRO A 37 -13.45 5.73 -9.52
C PRO A 37 -13.38 4.64 -10.60
N ASP A 38 -12.46 4.79 -11.56
CA ASP A 38 -12.30 3.84 -12.66
C ASP A 38 -11.81 2.47 -12.18
N VAL A 39 -10.93 2.47 -11.20
CA VAL A 39 -10.39 1.23 -10.59
C VAL A 39 -11.46 0.56 -9.73
N ILE A 40 -12.31 1.31 -9.03
CA ILE A 40 -13.47 0.78 -8.31
C ILE A 40 -14.44 0.09 -9.29
N ALA A 41 -14.74 0.73 -10.43
CA ALA A 41 -15.63 0.16 -11.44
C ALA A 41 -15.06 -1.15 -12.02
N LYS A 42 -13.75 -1.18 -12.33
CA LYS A 42 -13.05 -2.36 -12.79
C LYS A 42 -13.03 -3.46 -11.72
N GLY A 43 -12.75 -3.08 -10.48
CA GLY A 43 -12.74 -4.01 -9.34
C GLY A 43 -14.09 -4.68 -9.10
N LYS A 44 -15.20 -3.99 -9.33
CA LYS A 44 -16.54 -4.58 -9.29
C LYS A 44 -16.69 -5.68 -10.34
N LYS A 45 -16.29 -5.42 -11.59
CA LYS A 45 -16.33 -6.42 -12.69
C LYS A 45 -15.47 -7.65 -12.37
N ILE A 46 -14.27 -7.45 -11.83
CA ILE A 46 -13.38 -8.55 -11.43
C ILE A 46 -14.03 -9.39 -10.31
N ARG A 47 -14.65 -8.75 -9.33
CA ARG A 47 -15.39 -9.44 -8.27
C ARG A 47 -16.52 -10.29 -8.83
N ASP A 48 -17.28 -9.78 -9.79
CA ASP A 48 -18.39 -10.52 -10.43
C ASP A 48 -17.86 -11.77 -11.16
N VAL A 49 -16.68 -11.67 -11.80
CA VAL A 49 -15.98 -12.84 -12.38
C VAL A 49 -15.62 -13.86 -11.31
N PHE A 50 -15.12 -13.44 -10.17
CA PHE A 50 -14.76 -14.36 -9.08
C PHE A 50 -15.99 -15.05 -8.49
N ILE A 51 -17.09 -14.33 -8.30
CA ILE A 51 -18.37 -14.91 -7.86
C ILE A 51 -18.85 -15.95 -8.87
N LYS A 52 -18.88 -15.59 -10.15
CA LYS A 52 -19.31 -16.51 -11.23
C LYS A 52 -18.44 -17.77 -11.30
N ASN A 53 -17.15 -17.65 -11.08
CA ASN A 53 -16.19 -18.76 -11.11
C ASN A 53 -16.04 -19.47 -9.77
N GLU A 54 -16.85 -19.12 -8.77
CA GLU A 54 -16.81 -19.69 -7.40
C GLU A 54 -15.40 -19.61 -6.76
N ILE A 55 -14.68 -18.52 -6.98
CA ILE A 55 -13.35 -18.29 -6.43
C ILE A 55 -13.50 -17.58 -5.08
N ASN A 56 -12.88 -18.13 -4.05
CA ASN A 56 -12.82 -17.48 -2.75
C ASN A 56 -11.97 -16.19 -2.83
N PHE A 57 -12.53 -15.09 -2.35
CA PHE A 57 -11.78 -13.84 -2.32
C PHE A 57 -12.08 -13.00 -1.08
N LYS A 58 -11.12 -12.17 -0.71
CA LYS A 58 -11.27 -11.19 0.36
C LYS A 58 -10.45 -9.94 0.03
N TYR A 59 -11.01 -8.78 0.30
CA TYR A 59 -10.32 -7.51 0.14
C TYR A 59 -10.26 -6.76 1.47
N PHE A 60 -9.21 -5.97 1.62
CA PHE A 60 -8.91 -5.24 2.85
C PHE A 60 -8.84 -3.76 2.56
N LYS A 61 -8.80 -2.96 3.61
CA LYS A 61 -8.48 -1.54 3.55
C LYS A 61 -7.18 -1.35 2.77
N GLY A 62 -7.16 -0.37 1.89
CA GLY A 62 -6.00 -0.08 1.05
C GLY A 62 -5.04 0.92 1.70
N ASN A 63 -4.69 1.94 0.96
CA ASN A 63 -3.74 2.98 1.34
C ASN A 63 -4.35 4.17 2.09
N ILE A 64 -5.59 4.07 2.56
CA ILE A 64 -6.24 5.08 3.38
C ILE A 64 -6.37 4.60 4.82
N LEU A 65 -6.27 5.52 5.77
CA LEU A 65 -6.39 5.23 7.19
C LEU A 65 -7.84 4.93 7.60
N ASN A 66 -8.79 5.65 7.00
CA ASN A 66 -10.22 5.45 7.22
C ASN A 66 -10.95 5.20 5.90
N GLU A 67 -11.91 4.29 5.90
CA GLU A 67 -12.92 4.25 4.84
C GLU A 67 -13.79 5.50 4.92
N PHE A 68 -14.39 5.91 3.81
CA PHE A 68 -15.17 7.15 3.72
C PHE A 68 -16.34 7.19 4.72
N GLN A 69 -16.89 6.04 5.08
CA GLN A 69 -18.00 5.91 6.01
C GLN A 69 -17.57 5.81 7.48
N GLU A 70 -16.28 5.67 7.75
CA GLU A 70 -15.79 5.48 9.12
C GLU A 70 -15.66 6.77 9.91
N VAL A 71 -15.49 7.90 9.23
CA VAL A 71 -15.39 9.23 9.85
C VAL A 71 -16.38 10.19 9.16
N THR A 72 -17.55 10.31 9.72
CA THR A 72 -18.64 11.16 9.23
C THR A 72 -19.13 12.10 10.33
N LYS A 73 -19.91 13.09 9.97
CA LYS A 73 -20.69 13.89 10.91
C LYS A 73 -21.79 13.04 11.56
N ASN A 74 -22.46 13.59 12.57
CA ASN A 74 -23.58 12.92 13.28
C ASN A 74 -24.76 12.58 12.35
N ASP A 75 -24.94 13.34 11.27
CA ASP A 75 -25.96 13.11 10.25
C ASP A 75 -25.54 12.09 9.17
N GLY A 76 -24.36 11.46 9.32
CA GLY A 76 -23.80 10.51 8.37
C GLY A 76 -23.16 11.13 7.13
N THR A 77 -23.18 12.47 6.99
CA THR A 77 -22.56 13.14 5.85
C THR A 77 -21.04 13.33 6.04
N PRO A 78 -20.27 13.41 4.95
CA PRO A 78 -18.83 13.63 5.06
C PRO A 78 -18.48 15.04 5.54
N PHE A 79 -17.35 15.17 6.20
CA PHE A 79 -16.77 16.46 6.54
C PHE A 79 -16.26 17.16 5.28
N LYS A 80 -16.53 18.47 5.15
CA LYS A 80 -16.01 19.30 4.04
C LYS A 80 -14.75 20.08 4.43
N VAL A 81 -14.42 20.13 5.72
CA VAL A 81 -13.28 20.89 6.28
C VAL A 81 -12.40 19.96 7.10
N PHE A 82 -11.09 20.14 6.98
CA PHE A 82 -10.10 19.23 7.60
C PHE A 82 -10.15 19.23 9.14
N THR A 83 -10.21 20.40 9.77
CA THR A 83 -10.09 20.48 11.24
C THR A 83 -11.18 19.69 12.00
N PRO A 84 -12.48 19.80 11.71
CA PRO A 84 -13.48 18.97 12.37
C PRO A 84 -13.39 17.50 11.98
N PHE A 85 -13.00 17.18 10.74
CA PHE A 85 -12.69 15.81 10.33
C PHE A 85 -11.58 15.23 11.20
N TRP A 86 -10.46 15.94 11.33
CA TRP A 86 -9.29 15.48 12.06
C TRP A 86 -9.59 15.25 13.54
N ARG A 87 -10.30 16.16 14.20
CA ARG A 87 -10.70 15.99 15.61
C ARG A 87 -11.48 14.68 15.85
N THR A 88 -12.35 14.32 14.92
CA THR A 88 -13.12 13.06 15.00
C THR A 88 -12.27 11.85 14.66
N ALA A 89 -11.41 11.96 13.64
CA ALA A 89 -10.53 10.89 13.20
C ALA A 89 -9.43 10.56 14.22
N GLU A 90 -8.82 11.59 14.82
CA GLU A 90 -7.73 11.44 15.79
C GLU A 90 -8.14 10.59 16.99
N GLN A 91 -9.30 10.82 17.56
CA GLN A 91 -9.83 10.02 18.67
C GLN A 91 -9.91 8.53 18.31
N LYS A 92 -10.30 8.25 17.06
CA LYS A 92 -10.37 6.89 16.54
C LYS A 92 -8.98 6.26 16.38
N TYR A 93 -7.98 7.04 15.94
CA TYR A 93 -6.60 6.53 15.79
C TYR A 93 -5.94 6.24 17.14
N LEU A 94 -6.13 7.10 18.12
CA LEU A 94 -5.58 6.91 19.46
C LEU A 94 -6.11 5.63 20.14
N SER A 95 -7.29 5.14 19.73
CA SER A 95 -7.88 3.92 20.25
C SER A 95 -7.49 2.64 19.49
N LEU A 96 -6.77 2.75 18.37
CA LEU A 96 -6.37 1.57 17.59
C LEU A 96 -5.21 0.83 18.26
N PRO A 97 -5.27 -0.51 18.28
CA PRO A 97 -4.14 -1.29 18.76
C PRO A 97 -2.95 -1.14 17.80
N PRO A 98 -1.72 -1.25 18.32
CA PRO A 98 -0.52 -1.18 17.48
C PRO A 98 -0.54 -2.26 16.39
N ALA A 99 -0.07 -1.90 15.20
CA ALA A 99 0.00 -2.82 14.09
C ALA A 99 0.88 -4.03 14.43
N LYS A 100 0.35 -5.23 14.18
CA LYS A 100 1.10 -6.48 14.40
C LYS A 100 2.01 -6.78 13.20
N ASN A 101 3.28 -7.01 13.46
CA ASN A 101 4.20 -7.51 12.45
C ASN A 101 3.99 -9.01 12.23
N TYR A 102 3.59 -9.38 11.03
CA TYR A 102 3.47 -10.78 10.64
C TYR A 102 4.77 -11.26 9.97
N ILE A 103 5.36 -12.31 10.52
CA ILE A 103 6.51 -12.97 9.92
C ILE A 103 6.01 -14.25 9.26
N VAL A 104 6.14 -14.34 7.95
CA VAL A 104 5.84 -15.56 7.20
C VAL A 104 6.94 -16.58 7.46
N LYS A 105 6.69 -17.58 8.29
CA LYS A 105 7.68 -18.58 8.72
C LYS A 105 7.87 -19.73 7.74
N LYS A 106 6.90 -20.04 6.88
CA LYS A 106 6.96 -21.20 5.96
C LYS A 106 7.23 -20.77 4.52
N LYS A 107 8.22 -21.44 3.90
CA LYS A 107 8.39 -21.42 2.44
C LYS A 107 7.29 -22.25 1.82
N THR A 108 6.34 -21.63 1.16
CA THR A 108 5.41 -22.35 0.28
C THR A 108 6.02 -22.38 -1.12
N LYS A 109 6.09 -23.58 -1.72
CA LYS A 109 6.38 -23.69 -3.16
C LYS A 109 5.16 -23.09 -3.89
N ALA A 110 5.25 -21.81 -4.24
CA ALA A 110 4.20 -21.15 -4.96
C ALA A 110 4.06 -21.78 -6.34
N LYS A 111 2.85 -22.26 -6.66
CA LYS A 111 2.54 -22.74 -8.01
C LYS A 111 2.51 -21.54 -8.96
N THR A 112 3.04 -21.73 -10.15
CA THR A 112 2.95 -20.73 -11.23
C THR A 112 1.53 -20.74 -11.79
N PHE A 113 0.81 -19.63 -11.67
CA PHE A 113 -0.55 -19.48 -12.19
C PHE A 113 -0.55 -19.04 -13.65
N PHE A 114 0.38 -18.22 -14.05
CA PHE A 114 0.45 -17.65 -15.38
C PHE A 114 1.69 -18.18 -16.12
N LYS A 115 1.48 -18.65 -17.35
CA LYS A 115 2.59 -19.13 -18.19
C LYS A 115 3.45 -17.99 -18.73
N ASN A 116 2.82 -16.85 -19.05
CA ASN A 116 3.48 -15.68 -19.61
C ASN A 116 3.62 -14.61 -18.52
N PHE A 117 4.79 -14.45 -17.95
CA PHE A 117 5.11 -13.41 -16.99
C PHE A 117 6.32 -12.58 -17.46
N ILE A 118 6.37 -11.35 -16.97
CA ILE A 118 7.45 -10.43 -17.29
C ILE A 118 8.51 -10.53 -16.20
N GLU A 119 9.77 -10.63 -16.62
CA GLU A 119 10.89 -10.52 -15.69
C GLU A 119 10.92 -9.12 -15.06
N PRO A 120 11.15 -8.99 -13.74
CA PRO A 120 11.17 -7.68 -13.06
C PRO A 120 12.10 -6.66 -13.70
N LYS A 121 13.25 -7.10 -14.25
CA LYS A 121 14.21 -6.24 -14.96
C LYS A 121 13.60 -5.53 -16.19
N ASN A 122 12.57 -6.11 -16.80
CA ASN A 122 11.94 -5.56 -18.01
C ASN A 122 10.91 -4.45 -17.68
N ILE A 123 10.65 -4.17 -16.40
CA ILE A 123 9.78 -3.09 -15.95
C ILE A 123 10.57 -1.79 -15.74
N LEU A 124 11.87 -1.91 -15.48
CA LEU A 124 12.72 -0.75 -15.28
C LEU A 124 12.85 0.08 -16.56
N PRO A 125 12.94 1.40 -16.47
CA PRO A 125 13.20 2.26 -17.62
C PRO A 125 14.48 1.83 -18.35
N LYS A 126 14.45 1.87 -19.69
CA LYS A 126 15.63 1.57 -20.50
C LYS A 126 16.79 2.54 -20.27
N LYS A 127 16.49 3.79 -19.89
CA LYS A 127 17.48 4.81 -19.57
C LYS A 127 17.71 4.87 -18.07
N ASP A 128 18.94 4.92 -17.65
CA ASP A 128 19.37 4.88 -16.25
C ASP A 128 19.24 6.21 -15.48
N TRP A 129 18.33 7.09 -15.92
CA TRP A 129 18.14 8.42 -15.31
C TRP A 129 17.85 8.37 -13.80
N TYR A 130 17.16 7.32 -13.35
CA TYR A 130 16.78 7.12 -11.95
C TYR A 130 17.99 6.78 -11.07
N LYS A 131 19.08 6.23 -11.60
CA LYS A 131 20.28 5.88 -10.82
C LYS A 131 20.93 7.09 -10.14
N LYS A 132 20.69 8.31 -10.67
CA LYS A 132 21.16 9.56 -10.02
C LYS A 132 20.59 9.74 -8.61
N PHE A 133 19.40 9.21 -8.35
CA PHE A 133 18.74 9.32 -7.06
C PHE A 133 19.34 8.37 -6.01
N ASP A 134 20.00 7.28 -6.40
CA ASP A 134 20.61 6.31 -5.47
C ASP A 134 21.67 6.97 -4.57
N LYS A 135 22.23 8.08 -5.02
CA LYS A 135 23.17 8.91 -4.27
C LYS A 135 22.50 9.60 -3.06
N TYR A 136 21.25 9.97 -3.19
CA TYR A 136 20.50 10.77 -2.20
C TYR A 136 19.45 9.94 -1.45
N TRP A 137 18.93 8.90 -2.06
CA TRP A 137 17.81 8.15 -1.54
C TRP A 137 18.11 6.65 -1.51
N LYS A 138 17.94 6.05 -0.35
CA LYS A 138 18.04 4.60 -0.16
C LYS A 138 16.61 4.04 -0.10
N ILE A 139 16.15 3.40 -1.17
CA ILE A 139 14.78 2.92 -1.32
C ILE A 139 14.64 1.53 -0.69
N SER A 140 14.48 1.47 0.63
CA SER A 140 14.14 0.24 1.33
C SER A 140 13.33 0.50 2.60
N GLU A 141 12.56 -0.50 3.04
CA GLU A 141 11.83 -0.45 4.31
C GLU A 141 12.78 -0.27 5.51
N ASN A 142 13.96 -0.87 5.45
CA ASN A 142 14.95 -0.72 6.53
C ASN A 142 15.52 0.69 6.59
N ASP A 143 15.73 1.33 5.47
CA ASP A 143 16.23 2.70 5.43
C ASP A 143 15.16 3.70 5.88
N SER A 144 13.89 3.48 5.52
CA SER A 144 12.80 4.30 6.04
C SER A 144 12.66 4.20 7.57
N LYS A 145 12.84 3.01 8.13
CA LYS A 145 12.84 2.80 9.59
C LYS A 145 14.01 3.50 10.28
N LYS A 146 15.20 3.48 9.67
CA LYS A 146 16.35 4.24 10.22
C LYS A 146 16.07 5.73 10.25
N ILE A 147 15.51 6.28 9.16
CA ILE A 147 15.16 7.70 9.08
C ILE A 147 14.07 8.05 10.10
N LEU A 148 13.07 7.18 10.28
CA LEU A 148 12.04 7.37 11.31
C LEU A 148 12.65 7.40 12.72
N ASN A 149 13.53 6.47 13.04
CA ASN A 149 14.19 6.42 14.34
C ASN A 149 15.03 7.70 14.57
N GLN A 150 15.78 8.14 13.58
CA GLN A 150 16.55 9.40 13.67
C GLN A 150 15.63 10.60 13.92
N LEU A 151 14.45 10.65 13.26
CA LEU A 151 13.47 11.70 13.53
C LEU A 151 13.03 11.68 14.99
N ILE A 152 12.65 10.51 15.50
CA ILE A 152 12.13 10.36 16.87
C ILE A 152 13.20 10.69 17.92
N GLU A 153 14.42 10.23 17.71
CA GLU A 153 15.51 10.37 18.69
C GLU A 153 16.09 11.80 18.75
N SER A 154 16.20 12.48 17.61
CA SER A 154 16.99 13.70 17.53
C SER A 154 16.25 14.94 17.00
N LYS A 155 15.13 14.81 16.27
CA LYS A 155 14.54 15.95 15.56
C LYS A 155 13.12 16.30 15.99
N ILE A 156 12.38 15.35 16.54
CA ILE A 156 10.93 15.50 16.78
C ILE A 156 10.62 16.62 17.77
N LYS A 157 11.50 16.86 18.75
CA LYS A 157 11.32 17.89 19.78
C LYS A 157 11.25 19.30 19.17
N ASP A 158 12.13 19.57 18.21
CA ASP A 158 12.28 20.89 17.59
C ASP A 158 11.63 20.96 16.21
N TYR A 159 10.91 19.90 15.81
CA TYR A 159 10.33 19.78 14.46
C TYR A 159 9.41 20.96 14.12
N GLY A 160 8.59 21.42 15.06
CA GLY A 160 7.67 22.54 14.85
C GLY A 160 8.34 23.85 14.46
N THR A 161 9.55 24.08 14.96
CA THR A 161 10.33 25.31 14.70
C THR A 161 11.33 25.14 13.56
N THR A 162 11.93 23.96 13.41
CA THR A 162 13.04 23.75 12.48
C THR A 162 12.62 23.31 11.09
N ARG A 163 11.41 22.76 10.92
CA ARG A 163 10.95 22.21 9.64
C ARG A 163 10.86 23.24 8.51
N ASP A 164 10.64 24.49 8.86
CA ASP A 164 10.45 25.59 7.91
C ASP A 164 11.76 26.39 7.68
N ILE A 165 12.88 25.98 8.30
CA ILE A 165 14.19 26.64 8.15
C ILE A 165 15.04 25.83 7.16
N PRO A 166 15.27 26.32 5.91
CA PRO A 166 15.98 25.57 4.88
C PRO A 166 17.43 25.20 5.22
N SER A 167 18.11 26.00 6.04
CA SER A 167 19.49 25.77 6.46
C SER A 167 19.64 24.71 7.55
N VAL A 168 18.53 24.22 8.11
CA VAL A 168 18.51 23.22 9.18
C VAL A 168 17.93 21.91 8.68
N GLU A 169 18.57 20.80 9.01
CA GLU A 169 18.06 19.44 8.73
C GLU A 169 16.88 19.06 9.66
N GLY A 170 15.86 19.94 9.73
CA GLY A 170 14.72 19.83 10.64
C GLY A 170 13.60 18.90 10.18
N THR A 171 13.60 18.42 8.92
CA THR A 171 12.53 17.59 8.37
C THR A 171 12.78 16.09 8.52
N SER A 172 11.69 15.31 8.46
CA SER A 172 11.78 13.85 8.55
C SER A 172 12.41 13.19 7.33
N LYS A 173 12.33 13.82 6.14
CA LYS A 173 12.68 13.23 4.84
C LYS A 173 11.97 11.89 4.55
N LEU A 174 10.82 11.62 5.19
CA LEU A 174 10.06 10.38 5.04
C LEU A 174 9.08 10.38 3.86
N SER A 175 8.77 11.55 3.28
CA SER A 175 7.78 11.66 2.21
C SER A 175 7.96 10.70 1.02
N PRO A 176 9.19 10.35 0.57
CA PRO A 176 9.38 9.38 -0.50
C PRO A 176 9.00 7.94 -0.14
N TYR A 177 8.87 7.64 1.16
CA TYR A 177 8.56 6.29 1.67
C TYR A 177 7.10 6.14 2.09
N ILE A 178 6.36 7.25 2.16
CA ILE A 178 4.94 7.27 2.51
C ILE A 178 4.15 7.27 1.20
N LYS A 179 3.38 6.21 0.98
CA LYS A 179 2.57 6.06 -0.22
C LYS A 179 1.13 5.81 0.16
#